data_6d6ccb279453e81a2b6632f55928435c
#
_entry.id   6d6ccb279453e81a2b6632f55928435c
#
_cell.length_a   1.000
_cell.length_b   1.000
_cell.length_c   1.000
_cell.angle_alpha   90.00
_cell.angle_beta   90.00
_cell.angle_gamma   90.00
#
_symmetry.space_group_name_H-M   'P 1'
#
loop_
_entity.id
_entity.type
_entity.pdbx_description
1 polymer ?
#
loop_
_entity_poly.entity_id
_entity_poly.type
_entity_poly.pdbx_seq_one_letter_code
_entity_poly.pdbx_strand_id
1 'polypeptide(L)'
;MPPRLLAALGGCGWTMVRMALSAAPEGHLAPFCGRLLKRLRVEVRLAGPLPADAPLWVANHLSWLDPIVLLSLRPAGVLAKAEVADYPLIGWGARRAGLHFVQREDALSRAAALVALGRALGK
;
A
#
# COMPACT_ATOMS: atom_id res chain seq x y z
N MET A 1 -1.78 -17.15 -4.16
CA MET A 1 -2.01 -16.32 -2.97
C MET A 1 -2.13 -17.22 -1.74
N PRO A 2 -1.43 -16.98 -0.61
CA PRO A 2 -1.48 -17.87 0.54
C PRO A 2 -2.88 -17.87 1.19
N PRO A 3 -3.40 -19.02 1.64
CA PRO A 3 -4.76 -19.14 2.17
C PRO A 3 -5.02 -18.27 3.40
N ARG A 4 -4.01 -18.05 4.23
CA ARG A 4 -4.09 -17.14 5.38
C ARG A 4 -4.35 -15.69 5.00
N LEU A 5 -3.81 -15.24 3.87
CA LEU A 5 -4.03 -13.89 3.37
C LEU A 5 -5.46 -13.71 2.87
N LEU A 6 -6.01 -14.70 2.17
CA LEU A 6 -7.42 -14.68 1.74
C LEU A 6 -8.38 -14.62 2.92
N ALA A 7 -8.13 -15.42 3.97
CA ALA A 7 -8.94 -15.39 5.19
C ALA A 7 -8.84 -14.05 5.93
N ALA A 8 -7.63 -13.47 5.99
CA ALA A 8 -7.42 -12.17 6.62
C ALA A 8 -8.11 -11.03 5.83
N LEU A 9 -8.07 -11.07 4.50
CA LEU A 9 -8.76 -10.10 3.63
C LEU A 9 -10.28 -10.22 3.75
N GLY A 10 -10.83 -11.44 3.78
CA GLY A 10 -12.26 -11.66 3.97
C GLY A 10 -12.79 -11.03 5.26
N GLY A 11 -12.00 -11.12 6.35
CA GLY A 11 -12.35 -10.48 7.61
C GLY A 11 -12.17 -8.94 7.63
N CYS A 12 -11.63 -8.34 6.59
CA CYS A 12 -11.53 -6.89 6.40
C CYS A 12 -12.64 -6.36 5.46
N GLY A 13 -13.62 -7.17 5.10
CA GLY A 13 -14.65 -6.86 4.10
C GLY A 13 -15.37 -5.53 4.33
N TRP A 14 -15.76 -5.22 5.58
CA TRP A 14 -16.39 -3.93 5.89
C TRP A 14 -15.51 -2.73 5.54
N THR A 15 -14.21 -2.82 5.76
CA THR A 15 -13.28 -1.73 5.42
C THR A 15 -13.13 -1.60 3.91
N MET A 16 -13.15 -2.72 3.19
CA MET A 16 -13.13 -2.70 1.73
C MET A 16 -14.40 -2.05 1.17
N VAL A 17 -15.57 -2.34 1.75
CA VAL A 17 -16.82 -1.67 1.38
C VAL A 17 -16.74 -0.17 1.64
N ARG A 18 -16.25 0.25 2.81
CA ARG A 18 -16.04 1.67 3.11
C ARG A 18 -15.07 2.33 2.14
N MET A 19 -13.97 1.67 1.79
CA MET A 19 -13.01 2.17 0.81
C MET A 19 -13.63 2.28 -0.59
N ALA A 20 -14.51 1.35 -0.96
CA ALA A 20 -15.23 1.38 -2.23
C ALA A 20 -16.19 2.57 -2.34
N LEU A 21 -16.89 2.89 -1.25
CA LEU A 21 -17.91 3.93 -1.21
C LEU A 21 -17.38 5.31 -0.83
N SER A 22 -16.11 5.41 -0.41
CA SER A 22 -15.52 6.67 0.03
C SER A 22 -15.09 7.54 -1.15
N ALA A 23 -15.30 8.85 -1.03
CA ALA A 23 -14.73 9.85 -1.94
C ALA A 23 -13.21 10.04 -1.71
N ALA A 24 -12.71 9.71 -0.51
CA ALA A 24 -11.29 9.76 -0.12
C ALA A 24 -10.83 8.37 0.37
N PRO A 25 -10.67 7.40 -0.54
CA PRO A 25 -10.35 6.02 -0.18
C PRO A 25 -8.98 5.86 0.47
N GLU A 26 -8.03 6.75 0.20
CA GLU A 26 -6.70 6.80 0.82
C GLU A 26 -6.76 6.93 2.34
N GLY A 27 -7.75 7.62 2.89
CA GLY A 27 -7.96 7.74 4.34
C GLY A 27 -8.31 6.42 5.05
N HIS A 28 -8.73 5.40 4.28
CA HIS A 28 -9.05 4.08 4.81
C HIS A 28 -7.88 3.08 4.69
N LEU A 29 -6.81 3.45 4.00
CA LEU A 29 -5.71 2.56 3.68
C LEU A 29 -4.90 2.17 4.93
N ALA A 30 -4.49 3.15 5.74
CA ALA A 30 -3.73 2.87 6.96
C ALA A 30 -4.53 2.03 7.98
N PRO A 31 -5.79 2.36 8.30
CA PRO A 31 -6.63 1.49 9.13
C PRO A 31 -6.85 0.08 8.53
N PHE A 32 -6.94 -0.05 7.22
CA PHE A 32 -7.05 -1.35 6.56
C PHE A 32 -5.76 -2.17 6.75
N CYS A 33 -4.60 -1.59 6.48
CA CYS A 33 -3.31 -2.23 6.64
C CYS A 33 -3.07 -2.65 8.10
N GLY A 34 -3.37 -1.79 9.06
CA GLY A 34 -3.25 -2.10 10.49
C GLY A 34 -4.14 -3.28 10.92
N ARG A 35 -5.40 -3.34 10.45
CA ARG A 35 -6.28 -4.49 10.72
C ARG A 35 -5.78 -5.78 10.07
N LEU A 36 -5.26 -5.69 8.85
CA LEU A 36 -4.71 -6.82 8.13
C LEU A 36 -3.50 -7.41 8.88
N LEU A 37 -2.56 -6.58 9.31
CA LEU A 37 -1.39 -6.99 10.10
C LEU A 37 -1.83 -7.66 11.41
N LYS A 38 -2.79 -7.07 12.13
CA LYS A 38 -3.34 -7.67 13.36
C LYS A 38 -3.94 -9.05 13.11
N ARG A 39 -4.69 -9.26 12.03
CA ARG A 39 -5.26 -10.57 11.66
C ARG A 39 -4.19 -11.58 11.26
N LEU A 40 -3.11 -11.12 10.65
CA LEU A 40 -1.96 -11.94 10.31
C LEU A 40 -1.05 -12.21 11.53
N ARG A 41 -1.38 -11.63 12.69
CA ARG A 41 -0.58 -11.70 13.93
C ARG A 41 0.83 -11.15 13.75
N VAL A 42 0.95 -10.08 12.96
CA VAL A 42 2.20 -9.35 12.76
C VAL A 42 2.26 -8.22 13.78
N GLU A 43 3.30 -8.23 14.60
CA GLU A 43 3.61 -7.17 15.55
C GLU A 43 4.59 -6.18 14.91
N VAL A 44 4.23 -4.90 14.90
CA VAL A 44 5.09 -3.82 14.40
C VAL A 44 5.72 -3.12 15.59
N ARG A 45 7.05 -3.11 15.66
CA ARG A 45 7.82 -2.46 16.72
C ARG A 45 8.55 -1.25 16.14
N LEU A 46 8.34 -0.10 16.75
CA LEU A 46 9.02 1.14 16.40
C LEU A 46 10.16 1.39 17.39
N ALA A 47 11.36 1.59 16.87
CA ALA A 47 12.53 1.89 17.69
C ALA A 47 12.75 3.40 17.93
N GLY A 48 11.83 4.25 17.45
CA GLY A 48 11.89 5.69 17.59
C GLY A 48 10.62 6.38 17.08
N PRO A 49 10.54 7.72 17.19
CA PRO A 49 9.41 8.47 16.67
C PRO A 49 9.36 8.41 15.14
N LEU A 50 8.15 8.39 14.59
CA LEU A 50 7.95 8.52 13.15
C LEU A 50 8.24 9.98 12.74
N PRO A 51 9.03 10.21 11.68
CA PRO A 51 9.26 11.56 11.17
C PRO A 51 7.94 12.21 10.75
N ALA A 52 7.68 13.42 11.22
CA ALA A 52 6.43 14.13 10.90
C ALA A 52 6.35 14.50 9.41
N ASP A 53 7.46 14.94 8.83
CA ASP A 53 7.52 15.57 7.52
C ASP A 53 8.49 14.88 6.53
N ALA A 54 8.67 13.56 6.65
CA ALA A 54 9.53 12.83 5.72
C ALA A 54 8.87 12.73 4.34
N PRO A 55 9.40 13.37 3.30
CA PRO A 55 8.84 13.32 1.95
C PRO A 55 9.06 11.96 1.28
N LEU A 56 10.08 11.23 1.70
CA LEU A 56 10.46 9.95 1.14
C LEU A 56 10.80 8.96 2.26
N TRP A 57 10.21 7.77 2.17
CA TRP A 57 10.52 6.65 3.05
C TRP A 57 11.31 5.60 2.27
N VAL A 58 12.44 5.21 2.82
CA VAL A 58 13.30 4.17 2.26
C VAL A 58 13.38 3.01 3.26
N ALA A 59 13.18 1.81 2.79
CA ALA A 59 13.21 0.61 3.62
C ALA A 59 13.79 -0.58 2.84
N ASN A 60 14.36 -1.52 3.56
CA ASN A 60 14.68 -2.82 2.98
C ASN A 60 13.36 -3.51 2.60
N HIS A 61 13.32 -4.09 1.39
CA HIS A 61 12.15 -4.79 0.92
C HIS A 61 12.42 -6.30 0.82
N LEU A 62 12.01 -7.01 1.86
CA LEU A 62 12.23 -8.44 2.03
C LEU A 62 10.94 -9.26 1.85
N SER A 63 9.78 -8.63 2.02
CA SER A 63 8.50 -9.32 2.05
C SER A 63 7.39 -8.45 1.46
N TRP A 64 6.35 -9.09 0.94
CA TRP A 64 5.10 -8.44 0.55
C TRP A 64 4.38 -7.73 1.72
N LEU A 65 4.78 -8.02 2.96
CA LEU A 65 4.28 -7.34 4.16
C LEU A 65 4.85 -5.94 4.35
N ASP A 66 6.06 -5.66 3.83
CA ASP A 66 6.75 -4.40 4.09
C ASP A 66 5.94 -3.17 3.68
N PRO A 67 5.36 -3.10 2.47
CA PRO A 67 4.51 -1.97 2.10
C PRO A 67 3.25 -1.88 2.98
N ILE A 68 2.71 -3.00 3.46
CA ILE A 68 1.55 -3.01 4.35
C ILE A 68 1.93 -2.45 5.73
N VAL A 69 3.11 -2.79 6.24
CA VAL A 69 3.64 -2.22 7.49
C VAL A 69 3.80 -0.70 7.35
N LEU A 70 4.49 -0.24 6.31
CA LEU A 70 4.71 1.19 6.08
C LEU A 70 3.39 1.96 5.96
N LEU A 71 2.46 1.45 5.16
CA LEU A 71 1.13 2.05 4.95
C LEU A 71 0.25 2.02 6.21
N SER A 72 0.47 1.07 7.13
CA SER A 72 -0.24 1.05 8.41
C SER A 72 0.19 2.15 9.36
N LEU A 73 1.43 2.62 9.23
CA LEU A 73 2.01 3.67 10.06
C LEU A 73 1.63 5.06 9.56
N ARG A 74 1.65 5.25 8.25
CA ARG A 74 1.33 6.52 7.61
C ARG A 74 0.82 6.32 6.18
N PRO A 75 -0.20 7.07 5.75
CA PRO A 75 -0.58 7.13 4.34
C PRO A 75 0.61 7.65 3.52
N ALA A 76 0.97 6.94 2.48
CA ALA A 76 2.06 7.30 1.57
C ALA A 76 1.73 6.85 0.15
N GLY A 77 2.26 7.55 -0.85
CA GLY A 77 2.27 7.05 -2.22
C GLY A 77 3.21 5.84 -2.31
N VAL A 78 2.75 4.76 -2.92
CA VAL A 78 3.54 3.55 -3.10
C VAL A 78 3.65 3.24 -4.58
N LEU A 79 4.87 2.91 -5.01
CA LEU A 79 5.14 2.40 -6.33
C LEU A 79 5.18 0.86 -6.25
N ALA A 80 4.21 0.21 -6.88
CA ALA A 80 4.07 -1.24 -6.90
C ALA A 80 4.39 -1.83 -8.27
N LYS A 81 4.81 -3.09 -8.29
CA LYS A 81 4.97 -3.84 -9.55
C LYS A 81 3.61 -4.03 -10.22
N ALA A 82 3.56 -3.92 -11.56
CA ALA A 82 2.31 -3.97 -12.32
C ALA A 82 1.47 -5.22 -12.04
N GLU A 83 2.11 -6.38 -11.84
CA GLU A 83 1.43 -7.65 -11.57
C GLU A 83 0.66 -7.65 -10.24
N VAL A 84 0.98 -6.74 -9.31
CA VAL A 84 0.20 -6.58 -8.08
C VAL A 84 -1.22 -6.11 -8.39
N ALA A 85 -1.39 -5.37 -9.47
CA ALA A 85 -2.69 -4.91 -9.93
C ALA A 85 -3.63 -6.04 -10.37
N ASP A 86 -3.09 -7.21 -10.73
CA ASP A 86 -3.85 -8.36 -11.22
C ASP A 86 -4.35 -9.26 -10.08
N TYR A 87 -3.85 -9.06 -8.85
CA TYR A 87 -4.38 -9.80 -7.71
C TYR A 87 -5.80 -9.34 -7.36
N PRO A 88 -6.78 -10.25 -7.33
CA PRO A 88 -8.14 -9.92 -6.92
C PRO A 88 -8.13 -9.34 -5.50
N LEU A 89 -8.99 -8.35 -5.25
CA LEU A 89 -9.12 -7.59 -4.01
C LEU A 89 -7.92 -6.67 -3.70
N ILE A 90 -6.68 -7.17 -3.77
CA ILE A 90 -5.48 -6.37 -3.51
C ILE A 90 -5.28 -5.35 -4.63
N GLY A 91 -5.28 -5.78 -5.89
CA GLY A 91 -5.13 -4.90 -7.04
C GLY A 91 -6.25 -3.86 -7.12
N TRP A 92 -7.49 -4.28 -6.86
CA TRP A 92 -8.61 -3.37 -6.77
C TRP A 92 -8.41 -2.34 -5.64
N GLY A 93 -8.08 -2.78 -4.43
CA GLY A 93 -7.85 -1.91 -3.28
C GLY A 93 -6.67 -0.97 -3.47
N ALA A 94 -5.59 -1.47 -4.08
CA ALA A 94 -4.39 -0.69 -4.38
C ALA A 94 -4.67 0.43 -5.41
N ARG A 95 -5.40 0.11 -6.49
CA ARG A 95 -5.84 1.13 -7.47
C ARG A 95 -6.72 2.19 -6.80
N ARG A 96 -7.68 1.75 -6.00
CA ARG A 96 -8.62 2.63 -5.30
C ARG A 96 -7.92 3.53 -4.28
N ALA A 97 -6.84 3.03 -3.67
CA ALA A 97 -6.01 3.76 -2.72
C ALA A 97 -4.96 4.66 -3.39
N GLY A 98 -4.95 4.76 -4.73
CA GLY A 98 -4.03 5.64 -5.47
C GLY A 98 -2.59 5.13 -5.56
N LEU A 99 -2.37 3.81 -5.43
CA LEU A 99 -1.04 3.25 -5.67
C LEU A 99 -0.69 3.35 -7.16
N HIS A 100 0.57 3.67 -7.42
CA HIS A 100 1.13 3.71 -8.77
C HIS A 100 1.72 2.35 -9.14
N PHE A 101 1.46 1.90 -10.37
CA PHE A 101 1.96 0.63 -10.87
C PHE A 101 3.01 0.86 -11.95
N VAL A 102 4.07 0.06 -11.93
CA VAL A 102 5.17 0.15 -12.89
C VAL A 102 5.49 -1.22 -13.47
N GLN A 103 5.62 -1.28 -14.79
CA GLN A 103 6.24 -2.41 -15.48
C GLN A 103 7.74 -2.17 -15.50
N ARG A 104 8.49 -2.96 -14.74
CA ARG A 104 9.94 -2.74 -14.55
C ARG A 104 10.75 -2.99 -15.83
N GLU A 105 10.25 -3.83 -16.69
CA GLU A 105 10.86 -4.20 -17.98
C GLU A 105 10.64 -3.15 -19.06
N ASP A 106 9.60 -2.32 -18.93
CA ASP A 106 9.27 -1.26 -19.88
C ASP A 106 9.89 0.09 -19.47
N ALA A 107 10.72 0.65 -20.38
CA ALA A 107 11.41 1.92 -20.17
C ALA A 107 10.45 3.10 -20.06
N LEU A 108 9.37 3.12 -20.85
CA LEU A 108 8.37 4.20 -20.82
C LEU A 108 7.57 4.17 -19.52
N SER A 109 7.21 2.98 -19.05
CA SER A 109 6.53 2.80 -17.77
C SER A 109 7.41 3.28 -16.59
N ARG A 110 8.71 2.98 -16.61
CA ARG A 110 9.65 3.49 -15.60
C ARG A 110 9.76 5.02 -15.64
N ALA A 111 9.86 5.61 -16.83
CA ALA A 111 9.94 7.05 -16.98
C ALA A 111 8.66 7.74 -16.48
N ALA A 112 7.49 7.22 -16.82
CA ALA A 112 6.21 7.72 -16.33
C ALA A 112 6.09 7.65 -14.80
N ALA A 113 6.55 6.55 -14.19
CA ALA A 113 6.58 6.38 -12.74
C ALA A 113 7.50 7.40 -12.07
N LEU A 114 8.68 7.68 -12.63
CA LEU A 114 9.60 8.71 -12.11
C LEU A 114 8.98 10.11 -12.19
N VAL A 115 8.31 10.44 -13.27
CA VAL A 115 7.60 11.73 -13.42
C VAL A 115 6.48 11.86 -12.40
N ALA A 116 5.68 10.79 -12.19
CA ALA A 116 4.62 10.77 -11.19
C ALA A 116 5.17 10.96 -9.76
N LEU A 117 6.28 10.28 -9.44
CA LEU A 117 6.96 10.41 -8.17
C LEU A 117 7.52 11.82 -7.97
N GLY A 118 8.17 12.39 -8.99
CA GLY A 118 8.68 13.77 -8.95
C GLY A 118 7.58 14.80 -8.69
N ARG A 119 6.42 14.63 -9.30
CA ARG A 119 5.24 15.49 -9.04
C ARG A 119 4.71 15.35 -7.61
N ALA A 120 4.73 14.15 -7.07
CA ALA A 120 4.27 13.90 -5.70
C ALA A 120 5.23 14.50 -4.65
N LEU A 121 6.53 14.52 -4.93
CA LEU A 121 7.56 15.09 -4.05
C LEU A 121 7.67 16.62 -4.16
N GLY A 122 7.25 17.19 -5.28
CA GLY A 122 7.31 18.65 -5.54
C GLY A 122 6.10 19.44 -5.00
N LYS A 123 5.17 18.78 -4.33
CA LYS A 123 4.04 19.37 -3.61
C LYS A 123 4.39 19.49 -2.13
#